data_6377a373abcb3bfddc0f965598eaafcf
#
_entry.id   6377a373abcb3bfddc0f965598eaafcf
#
_cell.length_a   1.000
_cell.length_b   1.000
_cell.length_c   1.000
_cell.angle_alpha   90.00
_cell.angle_beta   90.00
_cell.angle_gamma   90.00
#
_symmetry.space_group_name_H-M   'P 1'
#
loop_
_entity.id
_entity.type
_entity.pdbx_description
1 polymer ?
#
loop_
_entity_poly.entity_id
_entity_poly.type
_entity_poly.pdbx_seq_one_letter_code
_entity_poly.pdbx_strand_id
1 'polypeptide(L)'
;GTNKILNQDNLTVYSLNPEEDNLYNLNNVVNIKKQVEEYSKLNPKRILASLKIRLSNDDTYAEKIQYDELFRNHGDSDIAISIGGDNYCYSGYKTYEILNKEFNKKGTKTVLWGCSVEPSLIDENMSKDLSRYSLITARESLTYNAVKKVNPNTKLIPDPAFLLDKIELPLPNGFDENNTIGINMSPMIMSCEENKGATMLNYESLVKYIIDNTDMQIA
;
A
#
# COMPACT_ATOMS: atom_id res chain seq x y z
N GLY A 1 -1.97 -7.20 14.46
CA GLY A 1 -1.28 -6.13 15.17
C GLY A 1 -2.18 -5.15 15.88
N THR A 2 -2.97 -4.35 15.16
CA THR A 2 -3.80 -3.27 15.72
C THR A 2 -4.88 -3.78 16.67
N ASN A 3 -5.37 -4.98 16.47
CA ASN A 3 -6.44 -5.58 17.28
C ASN A 3 -6.00 -5.97 18.71
N LYS A 4 -4.71 -6.08 18.97
CA LYS A 4 -4.20 -6.28 20.35
C LYS A 4 -4.36 -5.02 21.21
N ILE A 5 -4.60 -3.87 20.60
CA ILE A 5 -4.61 -2.55 21.26
C ILE A 5 -6.00 -1.89 21.22
N LEU A 6 -6.80 -2.16 20.17
CA LEU A 6 -8.10 -1.54 19.97
C LEU A 6 -9.23 -2.58 20.12
N ASN A 7 -10.36 -2.19 20.72
CA ASN A 7 -11.55 -3.03 20.77
C ASN A 7 -12.09 -3.29 19.35
N GLN A 8 -12.48 -4.54 19.07
CA GLN A 8 -13.01 -4.99 17.78
C GLN A 8 -14.20 -4.13 17.28
N ASP A 9 -15.08 -3.72 18.18
CA ASP A 9 -16.34 -3.05 17.85
C ASP A 9 -16.14 -1.68 17.16
N ASN A 10 -14.94 -1.10 17.29
CA ASN A 10 -14.61 0.24 16.79
C ASN A 10 -13.61 0.22 15.63
N LEU A 11 -13.27 -0.96 15.10
CA LEU A 11 -12.30 -1.07 14.01
C LEU A 11 -12.96 -1.55 12.72
N THR A 12 -12.90 -0.71 11.67
CA THR A 12 -13.36 -1.07 10.33
C THR A 12 -12.18 -0.99 9.35
N VAL A 13 -12.00 -2.03 8.56
CA VAL A 13 -11.05 -2.06 7.45
C VAL A 13 -11.82 -1.84 6.15
N TYR A 14 -11.36 -0.87 5.38
CA TYR A 14 -11.79 -0.65 4.01
C TYR A 14 -10.82 -1.32 3.06
N SER A 15 -11.30 -2.30 2.31
CA SER A 15 -10.51 -3.13 1.41
C SER A 15 -10.91 -2.90 -0.05
N LEU A 16 -9.93 -2.99 -0.94
CA LEU A 16 -10.17 -3.07 -2.39
C LEU A 16 -10.74 -4.42 -2.79
N ASN A 17 -10.38 -5.48 -2.05
CA ASN A 17 -10.83 -6.85 -2.30
C ASN A 17 -11.29 -7.56 -1.02
N PRO A 18 -12.48 -7.23 -0.48
CA PRO A 18 -12.99 -7.81 0.77
C PRO A 18 -13.14 -9.33 0.73
N GLU A 19 -13.39 -9.90 -0.46
CA GLU A 19 -13.56 -11.36 -0.61
C GLU A 19 -12.24 -12.08 -0.36
N GLU A 20 -11.13 -11.55 -0.86
CA GLU A 20 -9.79 -12.09 -0.63
C GLU A 20 -9.39 -11.96 0.86
N ASP A 21 -9.65 -10.80 1.47
CA ASP A 21 -9.36 -10.58 2.90
C ASP A 21 -10.12 -11.56 3.79
N ASN A 22 -11.34 -11.94 3.41
CA ASN A 22 -12.14 -12.92 4.14
C ASN A 22 -11.52 -14.33 4.10
N LEU A 23 -10.74 -14.68 3.08
CA LEU A 23 -10.03 -15.97 3.03
C LEU A 23 -8.99 -16.09 4.16
N TYR A 24 -8.48 -14.96 4.65
CA TYR A 24 -7.55 -14.91 5.79
C TYR A 24 -8.25 -14.75 7.14
N ASN A 25 -9.56 -14.96 7.21
CA ASN A 25 -10.39 -14.85 8.43
C ASN A 25 -10.28 -13.48 9.14
N LEU A 26 -9.99 -12.42 8.42
CA LEU A 26 -9.88 -11.07 8.97
C LEU A 26 -11.21 -10.57 9.52
N ASN A 27 -12.34 -11.03 8.99
CA ASN A 27 -13.69 -10.73 9.48
C ASN A 27 -13.94 -11.19 10.93
N ASN A 28 -13.13 -12.12 11.46
CA ASN A 28 -13.19 -12.52 12.87
C ASN A 28 -12.60 -11.49 13.83
N VAL A 29 -11.85 -10.52 13.30
CA VAL A 29 -11.09 -9.55 14.10
C VAL A 29 -11.45 -8.09 13.81
N VAL A 30 -12.00 -7.80 12.62
CA VAL A 30 -12.39 -6.46 12.18
C VAL A 30 -13.64 -6.49 11.29
N ASN A 31 -14.36 -5.37 11.22
CA ASN A 31 -15.37 -5.19 10.19
C ASN A 31 -14.72 -4.89 8.85
N ILE A 32 -14.96 -5.71 7.83
CA ILE A 32 -14.42 -5.49 6.49
C ILE A 32 -15.50 -4.88 5.61
N LYS A 33 -15.19 -3.78 4.94
CA LYS A 33 -16.06 -3.10 3.97
C LYS A 33 -15.32 -2.84 2.67
N LYS A 34 -16.07 -2.76 1.58
CA LYS A 34 -15.50 -2.37 0.28
C LYS A 34 -15.06 -0.91 0.33
N GLN A 35 -13.85 -0.63 -0.15
CA GLN A 35 -13.26 0.71 -0.14
C GLN A 35 -13.82 1.59 -1.26
N VAL A 36 -14.10 1.00 -2.41
CA VAL A 36 -14.42 1.72 -3.65
C VAL A 36 -15.80 1.34 -4.15
N GLU A 37 -16.62 2.35 -4.46
CA GLU A 37 -17.92 2.18 -5.09
C GLU A 37 -17.81 2.07 -6.61
N GLU A 38 -18.48 1.08 -7.18
CA GLU A 38 -18.63 0.93 -8.61
C GLU A 38 -19.98 1.50 -9.08
N TYR A 39 -19.93 2.60 -9.81
CA TYR A 39 -21.12 3.20 -10.38
C TYR A 39 -21.39 2.71 -11.79
N SER A 40 -22.64 2.35 -12.09
CA SER A 40 -23.07 2.05 -13.45
C SER A 40 -22.88 3.25 -14.39
N LYS A 41 -22.78 2.98 -15.69
CA LYS A 41 -22.60 4.05 -16.71
C LYS A 41 -23.71 5.12 -16.70
N LEU A 42 -24.91 4.75 -16.27
CA LEU A 42 -26.08 5.62 -16.21
C LEU A 42 -26.22 6.36 -14.85
N ASN A 43 -25.33 6.13 -13.91
CA ASN A 43 -25.40 6.80 -12.62
C ASN A 43 -25.16 8.32 -12.78
N PRO A 44 -26.04 9.20 -12.25
CA PRO A 44 -25.92 10.65 -12.38
C PRO A 44 -24.56 11.21 -11.90
N LYS A 45 -24.00 10.65 -10.83
CA LYS A 45 -22.68 11.06 -10.31
C LYS A 45 -21.58 10.77 -11.32
N ARG A 46 -21.62 9.58 -11.96
CA ARG A 46 -20.64 9.20 -12.99
C ARG A 46 -20.76 10.05 -14.25
N ILE A 47 -22.01 10.40 -14.66
CA ILE A 47 -22.26 11.29 -15.80
C ILE A 47 -21.68 12.68 -15.48
N LEU A 48 -21.96 13.21 -14.30
CA LEU A 48 -21.42 14.51 -13.86
C LEU A 48 -19.88 14.50 -13.79
N ALA A 49 -19.28 13.43 -13.29
CA ALA A 49 -17.84 13.26 -13.28
C ALA A 49 -17.26 13.29 -14.69
N SER A 50 -17.86 12.57 -15.64
CA SER A 50 -17.45 12.56 -17.03
C SER A 50 -17.55 13.94 -17.69
N LEU A 51 -18.59 14.71 -17.37
CA LEU A 51 -18.74 16.09 -17.84
C LEU A 51 -17.66 17.01 -17.26
N LYS A 52 -17.36 16.90 -15.97
CA LYS A 52 -16.30 17.70 -15.32
C LYS A 52 -14.93 17.41 -15.94
N ILE A 53 -14.58 16.15 -16.15
CA ILE A 53 -13.32 15.78 -16.81
C ILE A 53 -13.23 16.44 -18.20
N ARG A 54 -14.30 16.37 -18.99
CA ARG A 54 -14.32 16.95 -20.33
C ARG A 54 -14.19 18.49 -20.35
N LEU A 55 -14.74 19.17 -19.35
CA LEU A 55 -14.78 20.63 -19.30
C LEU A 55 -13.55 21.25 -18.65
N SER A 56 -12.98 20.59 -17.62
CA SER A 56 -11.88 21.15 -16.81
C SER A 56 -10.60 20.30 -16.84
N ASN A 57 -10.61 19.15 -17.51
CA ASN A 57 -9.54 18.16 -17.45
C ASN A 57 -9.14 17.75 -16.02
N ASP A 58 -10.11 17.87 -15.07
CA ASP A 58 -9.93 17.52 -13.65
C ASP A 58 -10.70 16.25 -13.32
N ASP A 59 -9.97 15.20 -12.97
CA ASP A 59 -10.50 13.89 -12.60
C ASP A 59 -10.76 13.75 -11.08
N THR A 60 -10.35 14.74 -10.26
CA THR A 60 -10.47 14.70 -8.80
C THR A 60 -11.88 14.38 -8.32
N TYR A 61 -12.90 14.90 -8.99
CA TYR A 61 -14.28 14.60 -8.65
C TYR A 61 -14.64 13.14 -8.95
N ALA A 62 -14.15 12.61 -10.08
CA ALA A 62 -14.39 11.21 -10.46
C ALA A 62 -13.72 10.24 -9.50
N GLU A 63 -12.52 10.56 -9.07
CA GLU A 63 -11.83 9.78 -8.03
C GLU A 63 -12.55 9.87 -6.69
N LYS A 64 -12.98 11.07 -6.28
CA LYS A 64 -13.62 11.28 -4.99
C LYS A 64 -14.96 10.55 -4.83
N ILE A 65 -15.79 10.49 -5.87
CA ILE A 65 -17.11 9.82 -5.77
C ILE A 65 -16.98 8.32 -5.51
N GLN A 66 -15.87 7.69 -5.88
CA GLN A 66 -15.64 6.28 -5.60
C GLN A 66 -15.56 5.97 -4.11
N TYR A 67 -15.23 6.96 -3.28
CA TYR A 67 -15.11 6.86 -1.82
C TYR A 67 -16.30 7.46 -1.06
N ASP A 68 -17.40 7.77 -1.76
CA ASP A 68 -18.56 8.44 -1.15
C ASP A 68 -19.16 7.67 0.04
N GLU A 69 -19.23 6.34 -0.05
CA GLU A 69 -19.74 5.51 1.04
C GLU A 69 -18.80 5.52 2.23
N LEU A 70 -17.50 5.38 1.99
CA LEU A 70 -16.48 5.48 3.02
C LEU A 70 -16.61 6.83 3.77
N PHE A 71 -16.69 7.94 3.06
CA PHE A 71 -16.79 9.25 3.68
C PHE A 71 -18.12 9.50 4.41
N ARG A 72 -19.23 8.94 3.93
CA ARG A 72 -20.52 9.06 4.62
C ARG A 72 -20.56 8.25 5.91
N ASN A 73 -19.99 7.04 5.89
CA ASN A 73 -20.11 6.11 7.00
C ASN A 73 -19.02 6.31 8.07
N HIS A 74 -17.87 6.85 7.72
CA HIS A 74 -16.70 6.91 8.61
C HIS A 74 -15.97 8.25 8.59
N GLY A 75 -16.58 9.29 8.01
CA GLY A 75 -15.99 10.61 8.00
C GLY A 75 -15.83 11.26 9.39
N ASP A 76 -16.52 10.73 10.40
CA ASP A 76 -16.49 11.18 11.79
C ASP A 76 -15.64 10.24 12.67
N SER A 77 -14.83 9.37 12.09
CA SER A 77 -13.91 8.52 12.85
C SER A 77 -12.83 9.37 13.55
N ASP A 78 -12.41 8.95 14.74
CA ASP A 78 -11.35 9.64 15.49
C ASP A 78 -10.00 9.56 14.76
N ILE A 79 -9.72 8.40 14.17
CA ILE A 79 -8.46 8.10 13.49
C ILE A 79 -8.74 7.33 12.20
N ALA A 80 -8.10 7.74 11.10
CA ALA A 80 -8.02 6.99 9.85
C ALA A 80 -6.56 6.58 9.58
N ILE A 81 -6.33 5.29 9.39
CA ILE A 81 -4.99 4.73 9.21
C ILE A 81 -4.87 4.23 7.78
N SER A 82 -3.97 4.82 6.99
CA SER A 82 -3.52 4.24 5.72
C SER A 82 -2.48 3.17 6.00
N ILE A 83 -2.84 1.92 5.73
CA ILE A 83 -1.94 0.77 5.82
C ILE A 83 -1.48 0.37 4.41
N GLY A 84 -0.27 -0.10 4.31
CA GLY A 84 0.33 -0.48 3.02
C GLY A 84 1.70 0.18 2.84
N GLY A 85 2.65 -0.60 2.31
CA GLY A 85 4.04 -0.17 2.28
C GLY A 85 4.31 0.94 1.28
N ASP A 86 3.79 0.84 0.07
CA ASP A 86 4.26 1.61 -1.09
C ASP A 86 3.29 2.71 -1.56
N ASN A 87 2.48 3.23 -0.64
CA ASN A 87 1.39 4.16 -0.95
C ASN A 87 1.87 5.46 -1.65
N TYR A 88 3.11 5.88 -1.40
CA TYR A 88 3.72 7.10 -1.97
C TYR A 88 5.00 6.80 -2.77
N CYS A 89 5.19 5.54 -3.21
CA CYS A 89 6.33 5.16 -4.03
C CYS A 89 6.12 5.37 -5.53
N TYR A 90 4.87 5.61 -5.96
CA TYR A 90 4.50 5.70 -7.37
C TYR A 90 3.65 6.95 -7.65
N SER A 91 3.54 7.32 -8.93
CA SER A 91 2.74 8.48 -9.38
C SER A 91 1.24 8.40 -9.04
N GLY A 92 0.73 7.22 -8.67
CA GLY A 92 -0.67 6.99 -8.31
C GLY A 92 -1.10 7.43 -6.90
N TYR A 93 -0.28 8.18 -6.16
CA TYR A 93 -0.56 8.58 -4.77
C TYR A 93 -1.75 9.55 -4.60
N LYS A 94 -2.32 10.09 -5.67
CA LYS A 94 -3.44 11.05 -5.65
C LYS A 94 -4.66 10.55 -4.87
N THR A 95 -4.92 9.26 -4.92
CA THR A 95 -5.97 8.62 -4.12
C THR A 95 -5.76 8.84 -2.62
N TYR A 96 -4.53 8.63 -2.14
CA TYR A 96 -4.20 8.82 -0.72
C TYR A 96 -4.28 10.30 -0.32
N GLU A 97 -3.89 11.21 -1.21
CA GLU A 97 -4.05 12.67 -1.01
C GLU A 97 -5.54 13.03 -0.82
N ILE A 98 -6.42 12.51 -1.65
CA ILE A 98 -7.87 12.74 -1.55
C ILE A 98 -8.41 12.22 -0.22
N LEU A 99 -8.08 10.98 0.15
CA LEU A 99 -8.51 10.37 1.41
C LEU A 99 -8.01 11.17 2.60
N ASN A 100 -6.71 11.45 2.65
CA ASN A 100 -6.08 12.23 3.72
C ASN A 100 -6.74 13.60 3.89
N LYS A 101 -6.91 14.32 2.80
CA LYS A 101 -7.53 15.65 2.77
C LYS A 101 -8.98 15.64 3.26
N GLU A 102 -9.79 14.68 2.81
CA GLU A 102 -11.21 14.61 3.18
C GLU A 102 -11.40 14.20 4.64
N PHE A 103 -10.62 13.26 5.16
CA PHE A 103 -10.63 12.92 6.59
C PHE A 103 -10.21 14.11 7.46
N ASN A 104 -9.10 14.78 7.12
CA ASN A 104 -8.64 15.95 7.86
C ASN A 104 -9.67 17.11 7.86
N LYS A 105 -10.42 17.35 6.78
CA LYS A 105 -11.49 18.34 6.72
C LYS A 105 -12.60 18.08 7.74
N LYS A 106 -12.82 16.84 8.12
CA LYS A 106 -13.80 16.44 9.11
C LYS A 106 -13.24 16.37 10.53
N GLY A 107 -11.97 16.70 10.71
CA GLY A 107 -11.29 16.66 12.01
C GLY A 107 -10.72 15.29 12.39
N THR A 108 -10.86 14.28 11.52
CA THR A 108 -10.27 12.96 11.72
C THR A 108 -8.76 13.03 11.65
N LYS A 109 -8.07 12.47 12.64
CA LYS A 109 -6.60 12.33 12.61
C LYS A 109 -6.21 11.26 11.62
N THR A 110 -5.27 11.57 10.72
CA THR A 110 -4.77 10.58 9.75
C THR A 110 -3.39 10.09 10.15
N VAL A 111 -3.14 8.80 9.92
CA VAL A 111 -1.88 8.14 10.18
C VAL A 111 -1.45 7.38 8.91
N LEU A 112 -0.21 7.57 8.49
CA LEU A 112 0.40 6.77 7.44
C LEU A 112 1.31 5.74 8.11
N TRP A 113 0.93 4.45 8.01
CA TRP A 113 1.51 3.39 8.82
C TRP A 113 2.39 2.44 8.01
N GLY A 114 3.67 2.30 8.43
CA GLY A 114 4.61 1.34 7.84
C GLY A 114 4.94 1.63 6.37
N CYS A 115 5.07 2.92 6.01
CA CYS A 115 5.21 3.33 4.62
C CYS A 115 6.66 3.39 4.15
N SER A 116 6.80 3.23 2.82
CA SER A 116 7.91 3.76 2.03
C SER A 116 7.40 4.90 1.15
N VAL A 117 8.24 5.90 0.96
CA VAL A 117 7.97 7.07 0.10
C VAL A 117 9.19 7.25 -0.80
N GLU A 118 8.97 7.38 -2.11
CA GLU A 118 10.05 7.65 -3.05
C GLU A 118 10.51 9.12 -2.92
N PRO A 119 11.73 9.39 -2.42
CA PRO A 119 12.17 10.76 -2.15
C PRO A 119 12.16 11.68 -3.36
N SER A 120 12.41 11.15 -4.55
CA SER A 120 12.44 11.91 -5.81
C SER A 120 11.06 12.40 -6.26
N LEU A 121 9.98 11.79 -5.75
CA LEU A 121 8.60 12.17 -6.03
C LEU A 121 8.05 13.24 -5.07
N ILE A 122 8.78 13.59 -4.02
CA ILE A 122 8.32 14.58 -3.03
C ILE A 122 8.38 15.99 -3.63
N ASP A 123 7.33 16.33 -4.34
CA ASP A 123 7.06 17.69 -4.83
C ASP A 123 6.31 18.53 -3.79
N GLU A 124 5.90 19.75 -4.16
CA GLU A 124 5.16 20.66 -3.29
C GLU A 124 3.80 20.07 -2.87
N ASN A 125 3.09 19.38 -3.78
CA ASN A 125 1.77 18.80 -3.51
C ASN A 125 1.89 17.62 -2.54
N MET A 126 2.82 16.69 -2.79
CA MET A 126 3.08 15.57 -1.91
C MET A 126 3.59 16.05 -0.54
N SER A 127 4.47 17.06 -0.50
CA SER A 127 4.93 17.66 0.76
C SER A 127 3.78 18.22 1.58
N LYS A 128 2.88 18.95 0.94
CA LYS A 128 1.68 19.52 1.58
C LYS A 128 0.74 18.42 2.08
N ASP A 129 0.62 17.33 1.35
CA ASP A 129 -0.20 16.20 1.76
C ASP A 129 0.42 15.44 2.93
N LEU A 130 1.68 15.05 2.84
CA LEU A 130 2.41 14.38 3.91
C LEU A 130 2.43 15.20 5.21
N SER A 131 2.46 16.52 5.13
CA SER A 131 2.41 17.40 6.31
C SER A 131 1.09 17.34 7.09
N ARG A 132 -0.02 16.88 6.47
CA ARG A 132 -1.33 16.76 7.13
C ARG A 132 -1.43 15.54 8.04
N TYR A 133 -0.61 14.52 7.84
CA TYR A 133 -0.64 13.33 8.70
C TYR A 133 -0.25 13.68 10.14
N SER A 134 -1.08 13.23 11.08
CA SER A 134 -0.81 13.38 12.51
C SER A 134 0.41 12.55 12.95
N LEU A 135 0.65 11.44 12.26
CA LEU A 135 1.80 10.55 12.46
C LEU A 135 2.14 9.84 11.15
N ILE A 136 3.43 9.72 10.86
CA ILE A 136 3.95 8.87 9.79
C ILE A 136 4.93 7.88 10.40
N THR A 137 4.77 6.59 10.16
CA THR A 137 5.78 5.58 10.50
C THR A 137 6.45 5.11 9.23
N ALA A 138 7.70 5.52 9.06
CA ALA A 138 8.56 5.09 7.95
C ALA A 138 9.22 3.76 8.32
N ARG A 139 9.18 2.78 7.42
CA ARG A 139 9.74 1.44 7.68
C ARG A 139 11.23 1.32 7.35
N GLU A 140 11.80 2.32 6.68
CA GLU A 140 13.22 2.38 6.32
C GLU A 140 13.77 3.81 6.35
N SER A 141 15.10 3.94 6.36
CA SER A 141 15.81 5.19 6.62
C SER A 141 15.72 6.21 5.49
N LEU A 142 15.59 5.80 4.23
CA LEU A 142 15.46 6.72 3.09
C LEU A 142 14.18 7.54 3.20
N THR A 143 13.05 6.85 3.40
CA THR A 143 11.75 7.49 3.66
C THR A 143 11.80 8.37 4.91
N TYR A 144 12.34 7.84 6.02
CA TYR A 144 12.42 8.61 7.26
C TYR A 144 13.17 9.93 7.05
N ASN A 145 14.35 9.90 6.44
CA ASN A 145 15.18 11.08 6.24
C ASN A 145 14.54 12.12 5.30
N ALA A 146 13.79 11.65 4.30
CA ALA A 146 13.08 12.53 3.39
C ALA A 146 11.83 13.14 4.04
N VAL A 147 10.96 12.31 4.60
CA VAL A 147 9.64 12.70 5.10
C VAL A 147 9.75 13.49 6.42
N LYS A 148 10.75 13.20 7.26
CA LYS A 148 11.01 13.94 8.51
C LYS A 148 11.20 15.45 8.29
N LYS A 149 11.70 15.86 7.13
CA LYS A 149 11.88 17.27 6.76
C LYS A 149 10.54 17.95 6.48
N VAL A 150 9.53 17.18 6.08
CA VAL A 150 8.19 17.66 5.71
C VAL A 150 7.22 17.54 6.89
N ASN A 151 7.29 16.41 7.61
CA ASN A 151 6.45 16.13 8.76
C ASN A 151 7.31 15.76 10.00
N PRO A 152 7.42 16.66 10.98
CA PRO A 152 8.21 16.40 12.21
C PRO A 152 7.69 15.24 13.05
N ASN A 153 6.44 14.79 12.86
CA ASN A 153 5.87 13.64 13.56
C ASN A 153 6.19 12.31 12.87
N THR A 154 7.19 12.27 11.98
CA THR A 154 7.66 11.02 11.38
C THR A 154 8.52 10.23 12.37
N LYS A 155 8.29 8.91 12.44
CA LYS A 155 9.05 7.95 13.25
C LYS A 155 9.63 6.86 12.36
N LEU A 156 10.86 6.46 12.63
CA LEU A 156 11.47 5.28 12.01
C LEU A 156 11.08 4.07 12.85
N ILE A 157 10.29 3.17 12.29
CA ILE A 157 9.77 1.96 12.96
C ILE A 157 9.82 0.84 11.93
N PRO A 158 10.36 -0.35 12.25
CA PRO A 158 10.38 -1.48 11.34
C PRO A 158 9.00 -1.81 10.78
N ASP A 159 8.99 -2.46 9.61
CA ASP A 159 7.74 -2.89 8.96
C ASP A 159 6.88 -3.69 9.96
N PRO A 160 5.57 -3.37 10.08
CA PRO A 160 4.66 -4.06 11.00
C PRO A 160 4.55 -5.57 10.75
N ALA A 161 4.95 -6.07 9.59
CA ALA A 161 5.02 -7.50 9.31
C ALA A 161 5.95 -8.26 10.28
N PHE A 162 7.00 -7.59 10.82
CA PHE A 162 7.86 -8.19 11.84
C PHE A 162 7.17 -8.46 13.19
N LEU A 163 5.94 -7.96 13.37
CA LEU A 163 5.12 -8.27 14.56
C LEU A 163 4.29 -9.54 14.41
N LEU A 164 4.27 -10.14 13.21
CA LEU A 164 3.56 -11.39 12.97
C LEU A 164 4.36 -12.56 13.52
N ASP A 165 3.64 -13.52 14.10
CA ASP A 165 4.24 -14.75 14.55
C ASP A 165 4.67 -15.61 13.34
N LYS A 166 5.80 -16.29 13.44
CA LYS A 166 6.26 -17.27 12.46
C LYS A 166 5.27 -18.44 12.40
N ILE A 167 4.86 -18.81 11.21
CA ILE A 167 4.11 -20.03 10.96
C ILE A 167 5.04 -21.03 10.28
N GLU A 168 5.26 -22.18 10.92
CA GLU A 168 6.04 -23.25 10.33
C GLU A 168 5.15 -24.08 9.41
N LEU A 169 5.51 -24.14 8.15
CA LEU A 169 4.85 -24.98 7.16
C LEU A 169 5.78 -26.14 6.79
N PRO A 170 5.24 -27.32 6.43
CA PRO A 170 6.05 -28.42 5.92
C PRO A 170 6.76 -27.97 4.63
N LEU A 171 8.02 -28.33 4.52
CA LEU A 171 8.79 -28.04 3.31
C LEU A 171 8.21 -28.85 2.13
N PRO A 172 8.24 -28.29 0.90
CA PRO A 172 7.84 -29.02 -0.30
C PRO A 172 8.63 -30.31 -0.47
N ASN A 173 8.01 -31.32 -1.12
CA ASN A 173 8.69 -32.57 -1.42
C ASN A 173 9.93 -32.32 -2.28
N GLY A 174 11.06 -32.89 -1.88
CA GLY A 174 12.33 -32.71 -2.59
C GLY A 174 13.12 -31.45 -2.23
N PHE A 175 12.59 -30.61 -1.33
CA PHE A 175 13.31 -29.44 -0.83
C PHE A 175 14.38 -29.86 0.19
N ASP A 176 15.62 -29.44 -0.04
CA ASP A 176 16.73 -29.63 0.90
C ASP A 176 17.01 -28.33 1.64
N GLU A 177 16.59 -28.23 2.91
CA GLU A 177 16.69 -27.04 3.74
C GLU A 177 18.13 -26.49 3.87
N ASN A 178 19.11 -27.39 3.83
CA ASN A 178 20.52 -27.02 4.04
C ASN A 178 21.29 -26.82 2.72
N ASN A 179 20.68 -27.11 1.57
CA ASN A 179 21.33 -27.13 0.28
C ASN A 179 20.47 -26.51 -0.82
N THR A 180 19.65 -25.50 -0.49
CA THR A 180 18.78 -24.81 -1.46
C THR A 180 19.04 -23.31 -1.47
N ILE A 181 19.22 -22.76 -2.67
CA ILE A 181 19.24 -21.29 -2.92
C ILE A 181 17.87 -20.88 -3.45
N GLY A 182 17.19 -20.01 -2.71
CA GLY A 182 15.93 -19.38 -3.15
C GLY A 182 16.20 -18.18 -4.07
N ILE A 183 15.53 -18.12 -5.22
CA ILE A 183 15.61 -16.97 -6.14
C ILE A 183 14.21 -16.39 -6.31
N ASN A 184 14.02 -15.13 -5.87
CA ASN A 184 12.77 -14.42 -6.08
C ASN A 184 12.86 -13.53 -7.32
N MET A 185 12.07 -13.86 -8.36
CA MET A 185 11.99 -13.09 -9.60
C MET A 185 10.73 -12.21 -9.57
N SER A 186 10.92 -10.90 -9.69
CA SER A 186 9.81 -9.93 -9.72
C SER A 186 9.50 -9.45 -11.14
N PRO A 187 8.29 -9.67 -11.66
CA PRO A 187 7.86 -9.10 -12.95
C PRO A 187 7.90 -7.57 -12.96
N MET A 188 7.71 -6.93 -11.81
CA MET A 188 7.78 -5.47 -11.68
C MET A 188 9.19 -4.95 -11.98
N ILE A 189 10.24 -5.60 -11.46
CA ILE A 189 11.63 -5.22 -11.76
C ILE A 189 11.88 -5.31 -13.27
N MET A 190 11.39 -6.36 -13.93
CA MET A 190 11.51 -6.51 -15.38
C MET A 190 10.77 -5.42 -16.15
N SER A 191 9.66 -4.89 -15.62
CA SER A 191 8.91 -3.80 -16.27
C SER A 191 9.60 -2.44 -16.16
N CYS A 192 10.53 -2.27 -15.21
CA CYS A 192 11.27 -1.04 -14.96
C CYS A 192 12.66 -1.02 -15.61
N GLU A 193 13.01 -2.03 -16.44
CA GLU A 193 14.31 -2.11 -17.10
C GLU A 193 14.55 -0.95 -18.06
N GLU A 194 15.71 -0.32 -17.98
CA GLU A 194 16.20 0.61 -19.00
C GLU A 194 16.60 -0.14 -20.28
N ASN A 195 17.30 -1.28 -20.11
CA ASN A 195 17.71 -2.15 -21.20
C ASN A 195 16.84 -3.40 -21.22
N LYS A 196 15.91 -3.46 -22.15
CA LYS A 196 14.93 -4.55 -22.27
C LYS A 196 15.59 -5.93 -22.33
N GLY A 197 15.26 -6.79 -21.40
CA GLY A 197 15.76 -8.16 -21.28
C GLY A 197 17.04 -8.30 -20.45
N ALA A 198 17.63 -7.22 -19.95
CA ALA A 198 18.87 -7.28 -19.16
C ALA A 198 18.68 -8.04 -17.84
N THR A 199 17.56 -7.86 -17.17
CA THR A 199 17.24 -8.56 -15.91
C THR A 199 17.11 -10.06 -16.14
N MET A 200 16.42 -10.50 -17.19
CA MET A 200 16.30 -11.92 -17.52
C MET A 200 17.67 -12.54 -17.80
N LEU A 201 18.52 -11.90 -18.61
CA LEU A 201 19.88 -12.37 -18.88
C LEU A 201 20.73 -12.48 -17.61
N ASN A 202 20.55 -11.54 -16.67
CA ASN A 202 21.22 -11.60 -15.37
C ASN A 202 20.75 -12.78 -14.53
N TYR A 203 19.43 -13.06 -14.48
CA TYR A 203 18.90 -14.24 -13.80
C TYR A 203 19.39 -15.55 -14.43
N GLU A 204 19.37 -15.65 -15.77
CA GLU A 204 19.90 -16.82 -16.49
C GLU A 204 21.38 -17.04 -16.18
N SER A 205 22.18 -15.97 -16.17
CA SER A 205 23.60 -16.03 -15.83
C SER A 205 23.84 -16.45 -14.39
N LEU A 206 23.03 -15.95 -13.44
CA LEU A 206 23.09 -16.32 -12.03
C LEU A 206 22.74 -17.80 -11.82
N VAL A 207 21.63 -18.25 -12.41
CA VAL A 207 21.19 -19.65 -12.34
C VAL A 207 22.25 -20.57 -12.92
N LYS A 208 22.79 -20.24 -14.09
CA LYS A 208 23.88 -20.99 -14.73
C LYS A 208 25.13 -21.05 -13.85
N TYR A 209 25.53 -19.91 -13.27
CA TYR A 209 26.67 -19.87 -12.35
C TYR A 209 26.47 -20.81 -11.14
N ILE A 210 25.28 -20.83 -10.53
CA ILE A 210 24.96 -21.70 -9.41
C ILE A 210 25.07 -23.17 -9.82
N ILE A 211 24.49 -23.54 -10.97
CA ILE A 211 24.51 -24.92 -11.50
C ILE A 211 25.95 -25.36 -11.80
N ASP A 212 26.75 -24.49 -12.42
CA ASP A 212 28.11 -24.84 -12.85
C ASP A 212 29.10 -24.91 -11.68
N ASN A 213 28.84 -24.27 -10.55
CA ASN A 213 29.79 -24.09 -9.44
C ASN A 213 29.35 -24.66 -8.10
N THR A 214 28.15 -25.18 -7.98
CA THR A 214 27.63 -25.74 -6.72
C THR A 214 26.76 -26.98 -6.97
N ASP A 215 26.57 -27.80 -5.93
CA ASP A 215 25.61 -28.92 -5.93
C ASP A 215 24.27 -28.51 -5.29
N MET A 216 24.02 -27.20 -5.14
CA MET A 216 22.83 -26.66 -4.47
C MET A 216 21.59 -26.75 -5.35
N GLN A 217 20.46 -27.02 -4.76
CA GLN A 217 19.14 -26.87 -5.40
C GLN A 217 18.83 -25.39 -5.61
N ILE A 218 18.02 -25.09 -6.61
CA ILE A 218 17.46 -23.77 -6.87
C ILE A 218 15.94 -23.86 -6.75
N ALA A 219 15.33 -22.94 -6.00
CA ALA A 219 13.90 -22.83 -5.76
C ALA A 219 13.39 -21.40 -6.01
#